data_b73cbc0be15941d1d9e7f9621d70a164
#
_entry.id   b73cbc0be15941d1d9e7f9621d70a164
#
_cell.length_a   1.000
_cell.length_b   1.000
_cell.length_c   1.000
_cell.angle_alpha   90.00
_cell.angle_beta   90.00
_cell.angle_gamma   90.00
#
_symmetry.space_group_name_H-M   'P 1'
#
loop_
_entity.id
_entity.type
_entity.pdbx_description
1 polymer ?
#
loop_
_entity_poly.entity_id
_entity_poly.type
_entity_poly.pdbx_seq_one_letter_code
_entity_poly.pdbx_strand_id
1 'polypeptide(L)'
;ESRQPAYQRIGAEHLRPRMTIYSTIDVAMVLGGDGTILKMAKQFAEADIPVCGINLGSLGFLYEVETKNLEKRMEDILAGRYFLEERMMLHSELCYEDELVQSLPDALNDIVIGHGNVGKLIRIDLSINGHFIQQYPGDGLIVATATGSTGYTFSSGGPIVAPSVPCIMVTPICPHL
;
A
#
# COMPACT_ATOMS: atom_id res chain seq x y z
N GLU A 1 12.64 0.21 19.38
CA GLU A 1 13.30 -0.35 20.58
C GLU A 1 12.86 -1.80 20.87
N SER A 2 11.58 -2.14 20.81
CA SER A 2 11.08 -3.50 21.07
C SER A 2 11.55 -4.58 20.06
N ARG A 3 12.16 -4.21 18.95
CA ARG A 3 12.63 -5.12 17.89
C ARG A 3 14.12 -5.49 17.99
N GLN A 4 14.89 -4.80 18.82
CA GLN A 4 16.32 -5.08 19.01
C GLN A 4 16.64 -6.56 19.32
N PRO A 5 15.91 -7.26 20.20
CA PRO A 5 16.18 -8.67 20.48
C PRO A 5 16.01 -9.61 19.27
N ALA A 6 15.12 -9.27 18.35
CA ALA A 6 14.90 -10.06 17.14
C ALA A 6 16.09 -9.96 16.16
N TYR A 7 16.63 -8.76 15.99
CA TYR A 7 17.80 -8.54 15.13
C TYR A 7 19.05 -9.25 15.64
N GLN A 8 19.27 -9.28 16.96
CA GLN A 8 20.37 -10.03 17.57
C GLN A 8 20.24 -11.56 17.33
N ARG A 9 18.99 -12.08 17.31
CA ARG A 9 18.74 -13.54 17.09
C ARG A 9 19.02 -14.00 15.67
N ILE A 10 18.91 -13.12 14.69
CA ILE A 10 19.18 -13.48 13.27
C ILE A 10 20.61 -13.15 12.82
N GLY A 11 21.49 -12.78 13.75
CA GLY A 11 22.89 -12.51 13.45
C GLY A 11 23.14 -11.30 12.55
N ALA A 12 22.22 -10.34 12.51
CA ALA A 12 22.39 -9.10 11.75
C ALA A 12 23.41 -8.19 12.43
N GLU A 13 24.67 -8.49 12.27
CA GLU A 13 25.80 -7.75 12.86
C GLU A 13 25.99 -6.35 12.25
N HIS A 14 25.30 -6.05 11.14
CA HIS A 14 25.49 -4.84 10.35
C HIS A 14 24.21 -4.02 10.20
N LEU A 15 23.53 -3.74 11.31
CA LEU A 15 22.42 -2.77 11.31
C LEU A 15 22.96 -1.37 10.99
N ARG A 16 22.69 -0.85 9.81
CA ARG A 16 23.02 0.52 9.42
C ARG A 16 21.82 1.46 9.65
N PRO A 17 22.05 2.74 9.93
CA PRO A 17 20.99 3.73 9.96
C PRO A 17 20.20 3.72 8.64
N ARG A 18 18.87 3.85 8.72
CA ARG A 18 17.92 3.75 7.60
C ARG A 18 18.36 4.52 6.35
N MET A 19 18.84 5.75 6.50
CA MET A 19 19.21 6.62 5.39
C MET A 19 20.45 6.18 4.60
N THR A 20 21.33 5.37 5.16
CA THR A 20 22.55 4.89 4.47
C THR A 20 22.37 3.56 3.77
N ILE A 21 21.27 2.86 4.02
CA ILE A 21 21.02 1.54 3.43
C ILE A 21 20.50 1.67 1.99
N TYR A 22 19.61 2.62 1.74
CA TYR A 22 18.88 2.70 0.46
C TYR A 22 19.76 2.89 -0.78
N SER A 23 20.89 3.56 -0.67
CA SER A 23 21.80 3.77 -1.80
C SER A 23 22.62 2.53 -2.21
N THR A 24 22.50 1.42 -1.49
CA THR A 24 23.32 0.20 -1.70
C THR A 24 22.47 -1.07 -1.82
N ILE A 25 21.15 -0.93 -1.97
CA ILE A 25 20.23 -2.07 -2.05
C ILE A 25 19.70 -2.18 -3.49
N ASP A 26 19.85 -3.34 -4.09
CA ASP A 26 19.25 -3.66 -5.39
C ASP A 26 17.82 -4.20 -5.26
N VAL A 27 17.52 -4.91 -4.17
CA VAL A 27 16.19 -5.48 -3.87
C VAL A 27 15.97 -5.50 -2.36
N ALA A 28 14.80 -5.08 -1.91
CA ALA A 28 14.39 -5.15 -0.51
C ALA A 28 13.55 -6.41 -0.25
N MET A 29 13.94 -7.21 0.73
CA MET A 29 13.16 -8.36 1.18
C MET A 29 12.38 -8.01 2.42
N VAL A 30 11.05 -8.06 2.34
CA VAL A 30 10.15 -7.71 3.43
C VAL A 30 9.50 -8.97 3.99
N LEU A 31 9.88 -9.33 5.23
CA LEU A 31 9.35 -10.49 5.94
C LEU A 31 8.18 -10.06 6.84
N GLY A 32 7.02 -10.66 6.63
CA GLY A 32 5.87 -10.32 7.50
C GLY A 32 4.50 -10.60 6.86
N GLY A 33 3.48 -9.78 7.16
CA GLY A 33 2.15 -9.72 6.59
C GLY A 33 1.93 -8.48 5.71
N ASP A 34 0.89 -8.44 4.86
CA ASP A 34 0.60 -7.34 3.92
C ASP A 34 0.80 -5.95 4.55
N GLY A 35 0.37 -5.78 5.80
CA GLY A 35 0.58 -4.54 6.54
C GLY A 35 2.05 -4.14 6.74
N THR A 36 3.00 -5.07 6.65
CA THR A 36 4.43 -4.76 6.72
C THR A 36 4.91 -4.17 5.40
N ILE A 37 4.50 -4.77 4.28
CA ILE A 37 4.79 -4.24 2.94
C ILE A 37 4.18 -2.84 2.80
N LEU A 38 2.90 -2.65 3.14
CA LEU A 38 2.23 -1.35 3.05
C LEU A 38 2.95 -0.25 3.82
N LYS A 39 3.46 -0.54 5.02
CA LYS A 39 4.22 0.42 5.82
C LYS A 39 5.56 0.81 5.20
N MET A 40 6.15 -0.07 4.42
CA MET A 40 7.48 0.13 3.83
C MET A 40 7.40 0.63 2.38
N ALA A 41 6.27 0.42 1.71
CA ALA A 41 6.09 0.66 0.27
C ALA A 41 6.53 2.08 -0.15
N LYS A 42 6.07 3.12 0.57
CA LYS A 42 6.46 4.50 0.27
C LYS A 42 7.98 4.70 0.29
N GLN A 43 8.66 4.19 1.32
CA GLN A 43 10.11 4.41 1.49
C GLN A 43 10.92 3.72 0.40
N PHE A 44 10.48 2.54 -0.04
CA PHE A 44 11.13 1.82 -1.12
C PHE A 44 10.79 2.42 -2.48
N ALA A 45 9.56 2.91 -2.67
CA ALA A 45 9.16 3.62 -3.88
C ALA A 45 9.95 4.93 -4.06
N GLU A 46 10.10 5.73 -2.99
CA GLU A 46 10.91 6.96 -3.01
C GLU A 46 12.39 6.70 -3.34
N ALA A 47 12.89 5.52 -3.02
CA ALA A 47 14.26 5.10 -3.27
C ALA A 47 14.44 4.29 -4.57
N ASP A 48 13.35 4.05 -5.31
CA ASP A 48 13.32 3.22 -6.53
C ASP A 48 13.87 1.80 -6.28
N ILE A 49 13.53 1.22 -5.11
CA ILE A 49 13.99 -0.12 -4.70
C ILE A 49 12.88 -1.13 -4.89
N PRO A 50 13.07 -2.15 -5.74
CA PRO A 50 12.14 -3.27 -5.86
C PRO A 50 11.93 -4.02 -4.54
N VAL A 51 10.70 -4.45 -4.27
CA VAL A 51 10.34 -5.15 -3.04
C VAL A 51 9.92 -6.59 -3.34
N CYS A 52 10.52 -7.53 -2.63
CA CYS A 52 10.09 -8.92 -2.61
C CYS A 52 9.48 -9.25 -1.24
N GLY A 53 8.19 -9.56 -1.21
CA GLY A 53 7.47 -9.94 0.00
C GLY A 53 7.64 -11.41 0.35
N ILE A 54 8.04 -11.71 1.60
CA ILE A 54 8.17 -13.07 2.13
C ILE A 54 7.11 -13.29 3.21
N ASN A 55 6.20 -14.22 2.95
CA ASN A 55 5.11 -14.53 3.87
C ASN A 55 5.61 -15.37 5.06
N LEU A 56 5.39 -14.87 6.27
CA LEU A 56 5.69 -15.59 7.52
C LEU A 56 4.45 -16.19 8.20
N GLY A 57 3.27 -16.06 7.63
CA GLY A 57 2.03 -16.46 8.32
C GLY A 57 0.88 -16.78 7.37
N SER A 58 -0.28 -16.14 7.58
CA SER A 58 -1.46 -16.32 6.74
C SER A 58 -1.25 -15.73 5.35
N LEU A 59 -1.85 -16.37 4.35
CA LEU A 59 -1.80 -15.95 2.96
C LEU A 59 -2.30 -14.51 2.81
N GLY A 60 -1.45 -13.64 2.24
CA GLY A 60 -1.78 -12.28 1.84
C GLY A 60 -1.72 -12.10 0.33
N PHE A 61 -2.08 -10.93 -0.14
CA PHE A 61 -2.12 -10.60 -1.58
C PHE A 61 -0.82 -9.93 -2.08
N LEU A 62 0.07 -9.51 -1.16
CA LEU A 62 1.29 -8.76 -1.49
C LEU A 62 2.57 -9.60 -1.38
N TYR A 63 2.44 -10.92 -1.27
CA TYR A 63 3.57 -11.83 -1.09
C TYR A 63 3.83 -12.69 -2.30
N GLU A 64 5.12 -12.75 -2.68
CA GLU A 64 5.60 -13.55 -3.79
C GLU A 64 6.24 -14.87 -3.31
N VAL A 65 6.73 -14.91 -2.08
CA VAL A 65 7.53 -16.01 -1.57
C VAL A 65 6.97 -16.57 -0.26
N GLU A 66 6.73 -17.86 -0.23
CA GLU A 66 6.48 -18.61 1.00
C GLU A 66 7.82 -19.07 1.60
N THR A 67 7.90 -19.13 2.93
CA THR A 67 9.14 -19.53 3.65
C THR A 67 9.68 -20.88 3.21
N LYS A 68 8.81 -21.82 2.85
CA LYS A 68 9.22 -23.16 2.37
C LYS A 68 10.00 -23.14 1.06
N ASN A 69 9.87 -22.09 0.26
CA ASN A 69 10.51 -21.89 -1.03
C ASN A 69 11.61 -20.82 -1.01
N LEU A 70 11.92 -20.29 0.18
CA LEU A 70 12.78 -19.11 0.33
C LEU A 70 14.16 -19.31 -0.29
N GLU A 71 14.83 -20.41 0.03
CA GLU A 71 16.19 -20.70 -0.46
C GLU A 71 16.26 -20.70 -1.99
N LYS A 72 15.35 -21.44 -2.64
CA LYS A 72 15.27 -21.49 -4.10
C LYS A 72 14.96 -20.12 -4.72
N ARG A 73 14.05 -19.35 -4.11
CA ARG A 73 13.70 -18.02 -4.61
C ARG A 73 14.84 -17.02 -4.44
N MET A 74 15.62 -17.15 -3.36
CA MET A 74 16.85 -16.37 -3.19
C MET A 74 17.86 -16.67 -4.29
N GLU A 75 18.08 -17.94 -4.61
CA GLU A 75 18.95 -18.34 -5.72
C GLU A 75 18.47 -17.78 -7.07
N ASP A 76 17.15 -17.78 -7.31
CA ASP A 76 16.57 -17.21 -8.52
C ASP A 76 16.81 -15.70 -8.61
N ILE A 77 16.58 -14.96 -7.51
CA ILE A 77 16.83 -13.51 -7.46
C ILE A 77 18.30 -13.20 -7.68
N LEU A 78 19.22 -13.89 -7.00
CA LEU A 78 20.66 -13.68 -7.14
C LEU A 78 21.17 -14.03 -8.55
N ALA A 79 20.51 -14.95 -9.25
CA ALA A 79 20.80 -15.31 -10.62
C ALA A 79 20.09 -14.43 -11.68
N GLY A 80 19.37 -13.38 -11.26
CA GLY A 80 18.62 -12.50 -12.15
C GLY A 80 17.37 -13.13 -12.78
N ARG A 81 16.88 -14.25 -12.25
CA ARG A 81 15.69 -14.95 -12.75
C ARG A 81 14.44 -14.47 -12.03
N TYR A 82 14.04 -13.25 -12.30
CA TYR A 82 12.80 -12.62 -11.79
C TYR A 82 12.25 -11.62 -12.82
N PHE A 83 11.02 -11.19 -12.62
CA PHE A 83 10.45 -10.06 -13.32
C PHE A 83 10.00 -9.01 -12.30
N LEU A 84 9.99 -7.75 -12.70
CA LEU A 84 9.47 -6.65 -11.90
C LEU A 84 8.03 -6.37 -12.32
N GLU A 85 7.16 -6.24 -11.33
CA GLU A 85 5.78 -5.78 -11.52
C GLU A 85 5.66 -4.36 -10.97
N GLU A 86 5.27 -3.42 -11.83
CA GLU A 86 5.00 -2.06 -11.42
C GLU A 86 3.63 -1.95 -10.77
N ARG A 87 3.56 -1.26 -9.65
CA ARG A 87 2.34 -1.02 -8.88
C ARG A 87 2.04 0.47 -8.82
N MET A 88 0.83 0.86 -9.21
CA MET A 88 0.35 2.23 -9.04
C MET A 88 0.28 2.59 -7.55
N MET A 89 0.62 3.83 -7.21
CA MET A 89 0.38 4.43 -5.90
C MET A 89 -0.51 5.67 -6.05
N LEU A 90 -1.28 5.98 -5.02
CA LEU A 90 -2.08 7.21 -4.95
C LEU A 90 -1.26 8.27 -4.24
N HIS A 91 -1.05 9.40 -4.92
CA HIS A 91 -0.67 10.65 -4.27
C HIS A 91 -1.93 11.42 -3.88
N SER A 92 -1.93 12.06 -2.72
CA SER A 92 -3.08 12.84 -2.25
C SER A 92 -2.70 14.08 -1.50
N GLU A 93 -3.54 15.09 -1.67
CA GLU A 93 -3.40 16.40 -1.08
C GLU A 93 -4.73 16.81 -0.43
N LEU A 94 -4.65 17.41 0.73
CA LEU A 94 -5.76 18.08 1.37
C LEU A 94 -5.69 19.56 1.03
N CYS A 95 -6.73 20.06 0.36
CA CYS A 95 -6.87 21.47 0.02
C CYS A 95 -8.07 22.08 0.74
N TYR A 96 -8.00 23.37 1.05
CA TYR A 96 -9.10 24.18 1.56
C TYR A 96 -9.18 25.47 0.75
N GLU A 97 -10.34 25.76 0.15
CA GLU A 97 -10.54 26.92 -0.74
C GLU A 97 -9.45 27.03 -1.84
N ASP A 98 -9.14 25.88 -2.47
CA ASP A 98 -8.08 25.71 -3.50
C ASP A 98 -6.65 25.95 -3.01
N GLU A 99 -6.42 26.19 -1.73
CA GLU A 99 -5.09 26.28 -1.14
C GLU A 99 -4.67 24.91 -0.55
N LEU A 100 -3.43 24.51 -0.86
CA LEU A 100 -2.84 23.29 -0.28
C LEU A 100 -2.67 23.46 1.23
N VAL A 101 -3.38 22.63 1.99
CA VAL A 101 -3.24 22.57 3.46
C VAL A 101 -2.19 21.54 3.86
N GLN A 102 -2.22 20.36 3.22
CA GLN A 102 -1.34 19.25 3.58
C GLN A 102 -1.19 18.24 2.44
N SER A 103 0.05 17.85 2.11
CA SER A 103 0.32 16.64 1.35
C SER A 103 0.28 15.44 2.29
N LEU A 104 -0.46 14.41 1.89
CA LEU A 104 -0.58 13.18 2.65
C LEU A 104 0.44 12.14 2.14
N PRO A 105 0.80 11.13 2.94
CA PRO A 105 1.65 10.04 2.47
C PRO A 105 1.03 9.29 1.29
N ASP A 106 1.85 8.94 0.29
CA ASP A 106 1.41 8.11 -0.82
C ASP A 106 0.92 6.74 -0.34
N ALA A 107 -0.17 6.26 -0.94
CA ALA A 107 -0.80 5.00 -0.58
C ALA A 107 -0.66 3.95 -1.69
N LEU A 108 -0.19 2.76 -1.34
CA LEU A 108 -0.17 1.61 -2.25
C LEU A 108 -1.56 1.01 -2.44
N ASN A 109 -2.38 0.98 -1.38
CA ASN A 109 -3.72 0.40 -1.42
C ASN A 109 -4.80 1.46 -1.66
N ASP A 110 -5.10 2.26 -0.63
CA ASP A 110 -6.27 3.13 -0.63
C ASP A 110 -6.09 4.35 0.29
N ILE A 111 -6.94 5.33 0.04
CA ILE A 111 -7.16 6.54 0.85
C ILE A 111 -8.63 6.54 1.21
N VAL A 112 -8.91 6.70 2.49
CA VAL A 112 -10.28 6.70 3.01
C VAL A 112 -10.66 8.10 3.47
N ILE A 113 -11.77 8.60 2.91
CA ILE A 113 -12.42 9.84 3.33
C ILE A 113 -13.61 9.44 4.19
N GLY A 114 -13.64 9.85 5.43
CA GLY A 114 -14.70 9.48 6.36
C GLY A 114 -14.95 10.54 7.41
N HIS A 115 -16.04 10.38 8.16
CA HIS A 115 -16.35 11.29 9.27
C HIS A 115 -15.42 11.03 10.47
N GLY A 116 -15.00 12.11 11.14
CA GLY A 116 -14.19 12.02 12.36
C GLY A 116 -14.99 11.64 13.63
N ASN A 117 -16.32 11.73 13.60
CA ASN A 117 -17.22 11.47 14.73
C ASN A 117 -18.27 10.43 14.37
N VAL A 118 -18.47 9.44 15.23
CA VAL A 118 -19.48 8.38 15.06
C VAL A 118 -20.89 8.99 14.93
N GLY A 119 -21.65 8.50 13.95
CA GLY A 119 -23.09 8.81 13.83
C GLY A 119 -23.45 10.06 13.02
N LYS A 120 -22.52 10.67 12.30
CA LYS A 120 -22.86 11.78 11.38
C LYS A 120 -22.69 11.34 9.92
N LEU A 121 -23.77 11.43 9.17
CA LEU A 121 -23.75 11.28 7.72
C LEU A 121 -22.93 12.42 7.10
N ILE A 122 -21.99 12.08 6.22
CA ILE A 122 -21.30 13.08 5.39
C ILE A 122 -21.81 13.01 3.96
N ARG A 123 -21.62 14.10 3.21
CA ARG A 123 -21.88 14.16 1.77
C ARG A 123 -20.57 14.48 1.09
N ILE A 124 -20.17 13.61 0.17
CA ILE A 124 -18.92 13.74 -0.57
C ILE A 124 -19.26 13.92 -2.04
N ASP A 125 -18.86 15.04 -2.62
CA ASP A 125 -18.98 15.28 -4.05
C ASP A 125 -17.73 14.74 -4.75
N LEU A 126 -17.94 13.82 -5.68
CA LEU A 126 -16.88 13.30 -6.54
C LEU A 126 -16.83 14.07 -7.84
N SER A 127 -15.68 14.61 -8.15
CA SER A 127 -15.35 15.16 -9.46
C SER A 127 -14.10 14.49 -10.05
N ILE A 128 -14.07 14.27 -11.35
CA ILE A 128 -12.93 13.70 -12.08
C ILE A 128 -12.54 14.70 -13.17
N ASN A 129 -11.30 15.13 -13.19
CA ASN A 129 -10.78 16.11 -14.14
C ASN A 129 -11.63 17.39 -14.20
N GLY A 130 -12.11 17.86 -13.05
CA GLY A 130 -12.95 19.04 -12.93
C GLY A 130 -14.43 18.83 -13.28
N HIS A 131 -14.84 17.65 -13.70
CA HIS A 131 -16.23 17.31 -14.00
C HIS A 131 -16.89 16.63 -12.81
N PHE A 132 -18.00 17.20 -12.32
CA PHE A 132 -18.83 16.57 -11.28
C PHE A 132 -19.39 15.24 -11.79
N ILE A 133 -19.25 14.20 -11.00
CA ILE A 133 -19.76 12.85 -11.32
C ILE A 133 -21.00 12.56 -10.48
N GLN A 134 -20.85 12.58 -9.15
CA GLN A 134 -21.93 12.20 -8.25
C GLN A 134 -21.65 12.68 -6.82
N GLN A 135 -22.71 12.88 -6.05
CA GLN A 135 -22.66 13.07 -4.60
C GLN A 135 -22.93 11.73 -3.90
N TYR A 136 -22.09 11.40 -2.93
CA TYR A 136 -22.21 10.19 -2.11
C TYR A 136 -22.55 10.59 -0.66
N PRO A 137 -23.83 10.48 -0.26
CA PRO A 137 -24.19 10.55 1.15
C PRO A 137 -23.90 9.21 1.81
N GLY A 138 -23.16 9.17 2.91
CA GLY A 138 -22.77 7.92 3.56
C GLY A 138 -21.78 8.12 4.70
N ASP A 139 -21.13 7.03 5.12
CA ASP A 139 -20.11 7.05 6.16
C ASP A 139 -18.75 7.47 5.62
N GLY A 140 -18.54 7.34 4.30
CA GLY A 140 -17.29 7.72 3.67
C GLY A 140 -17.16 7.26 2.21
N LEU A 141 -15.96 7.46 1.68
CA LEU A 141 -15.56 7.08 0.33
C LEU A 141 -14.14 6.51 0.36
N ILE A 142 -13.93 5.40 -0.32
CA ILE A 142 -12.63 4.79 -0.51
C ILE A 142 -12.16 5.11 -1.91
N VAL A 143 -10.96 5.65 -2.05
CA VAL A 143 -10.25 5.80 -3.32
C VAL A 143 -9.10 4.82 -3.30
N ALA A 144 -9.10 3.84 -4.19
CA ALA A 144 -8.16 2.72 -4.17
C ALA A 144 -7.45 2.49 -5.49
N THR A 145 -6.23 1.99 -5.42
CA THR A 145 -5.51 1.41 -6.56
C THR A 145 -6.03 0.00 -6.86
N ALA A 146 -5.62 -0.59 -7.99
CA ALA A 146 -5.87 -2.00 -8.27
C ALA A 146 -5.28 -2.92 -7.18
N THR A 147 -4.11 -2.59 -6.60
CA THR A 147 -3.52 -3.31 -5.46
C THR A 147 -4.44 -3.28 -4.24
N GLY A 148 -5.06 -2.12 -3.94
CA GLY A 148 -6.00 -1.95 -2.84
C GLY A 148 -7.37 -2.61 -3.05
N SER A 149 -7.64 -3.16 -4.24
CA SER A 149 -8.92 -3.81 -4.54
C SER A 149 -9.26 -4.97 -3.60
N THR A 150 -8.26 -5.67 -3.08
CA THR A 150 -8.41 -6.79 -2.14
C THR A 150 -8.41 -6.36 -0.67
N GLY A 151 -8.25 -5.06 -0.40
CA GLY A 151 -8.26 -4.46 0.94
C GLY A 151 -9.66 -3.98 1.38
N TYR A 152 -9.72 -2.75 1.86
CA TYR A 152 -10.98 -2.17 2.37
C TYR A 152 -12.03 -2.03 1.27
N THR A 153 -11.62 -1.75 0.04
CA THR A 153 -12.48 -1.75 -1.14
C THR A 153 -13.32 -3.03 -1.26
N PHE A 154 -12.69 -4.20 -1.14
CA PHE A 154 -13.38 -5.49 -1.19
C PHE A 154 -14.40 -5.65 -0.05
N SER A 155 -14.02 -5.32 1.17
CA SER A 155 -14.90 -5.39 2.34
C SER A 155 -16.10 -4.45 2.24
N SER A 156 -15.99 -3.39 1.43
CA SER A 156 -17.05 -2.41 1.17
C SER A 156 -17.88 -2.74 -0.07
N GLY A 157 -17.72 -3.93 -0.67
CA GLY A 157 -18.48 -4.40 -1.83
C GLY A 157 -17.91 -3.96 -3.18
N GLY A 158 -16.70 -3.42 -3.21
CA GLY A 158 -15.99 -3.10 -4.46
C GLY A 158 -15.45 -4.33 -5.18
N PRO A 159 -15.06 -4.20 -6.45
CA PRO A 159 -14.55 -5.30 -7.25
C PRO A 159 -13.12 -5.67 -6.88
N ILE A 160 -12.72 -6.92 -7.18
CA ILE A 160 -11.31 -7.33 -7.22
C ILE A 160 -10.77 -7.04 -8.61
N VAL A 161 -9.64 -6.36 -8.67
CA VAL A 161 -8.98 -5.95 -9.91
C VAL A 161 -7.54 -6.46 -9.90
N ALA A 162 -7.08 -6.98 -11.05
CA ALA A 162 -5.69 -7.41 -11.18
C ALA A 162 -4.74 -6.21 -10.99
N PRO A 163 -3.67 -6.35 -10.19
CA PRO A 163 -2.78 -5.24 -9.86
C PRO A 163 -2.13 -4.53 -11.05
N SER A 164 -1.99 -5.25 -12.17
CA SER A 164 -1.45 -4.72 -13.42
C SER A 164 -2.39 -3.78 -14.17
N VAL A 165 -3.67 -3.67 -13.75
CA VAL A 165 -4.62 -2.76 -14.39
C VAL A 165 -4.43 -1.34 -13.85
N PRO A 166 -4.09 -0.36 -14.70
CA PRO A 166 -3.89 1.03 -14.29
C PRO A 166 -5.23 1.73 -14.07
N CYS A 167 -5.88 1.49 -12.94
CA CYS A 167 -7.16 2.12 -12.61
C CYS A 167 -7.18 2.62 -11.17
N ILE A 168 -8.02 3.63 -10.95
CA ILE A 168 -8.42 4.12 -9.63
C ILE A 168 -9.88 3.72 -9.42
N MET A 169 -10.16 3.07 -8.31
CA MET A 169 -11.50 2.69 -7.90
C MET A 169 -12.05 3.63 -6.86
N VAL A 170 -13.33 3.92 -6.95
CA VAL A 170 -14.05 4.72 -5.95
C VAL A 170 -15.20 3.89 -5.41
N THR A 171 -15.16 3.61 -4.10
CA THR A 171 -16.14 2.74 -3.44
C THR A 171 -16.75 3.48 -2.25
N PRO A 172 -18.06 3.72 -2.23
CA PRO A 172 -18.73 4.36 -1.09
C PRO A 172 -18.82 3.41 0.11
N ILE A 173 -18.74 3.98 1.31
CA ILE A 173 -18.91 3.26 2.57
C ILE A 173 -20.31 3.54 3.09
N CYS A 174 -21.12 2.49 3.26
CA CYS A 174 -22.51 2.55 3.75
C CYS A 174 -23.31 3.71 3.08
N PRO A 175 -23.41 3.74 1.74
CA PRO A 175 -24.11 4.81 1.07
C PRO A 175 -25.61 4.81 1.39
N HIS A 176 -26.18 6.00 1.56
CA HIS A 176 -27.61 6.22 1.65
C HIS A 176 -28.11 6.71 0.28
N LEU A 177 -28.43 5.78 -0.61
CA LEU A 177 -28.93 6.05 -1.97
C LEU A 177 -30.45 5.96 -2.01
#